data_ea7f7fd946040cc7ddebf3eba95f557e
#
_entry.id   ea7f7fd946040cc7ddebf3eba95f557e
#
_cell.length_a   1.000
_cell.length_b   1.000
_cell.length_c   1.000
_cell.angle_alpha   90.00
_cell.angle_beta   90.00
_cell.angle_gamma   90.00
#
_symmetry.space_group_name_H-M   'P 1'
#
loop_
_entity.id
_entity.type
_entity.pdbx_description
1 polymer ?
#
loop_
_entity_poly.entity_id
_entity_poly.type
_entity_poly.pdbx_seq_one_letter_code
_entity_poly.pdbx_strand_id
1 'polypeptide(L)'
;MNPKIKLLTLLFVFIISLCLSADYIFSACLTKTTRVAESNKIYRLTNEQHNNEIPIFGSSRAEKGYYCDNINPNCYNYGFPNQSFDVTALLLNFELKKNKTTPIIIDIHHDFFQHNAYTNINLATYLPFVNTNDSITAFLEQNNRLKPYHYIPGARYFGYYTAYLEPIVENKMKIGNALYLNGGVFDTKKGDSRSIQKRIDNRLDKKLSFTITSESDKQLKQLITSSPDRKFIF
;
A
#
# COMPACT_ATOMS: atom_id res chain seq x y z
N MET A 1 -25.61 12.27 42.29
CA MET A 1 -25.41 11.18 41.31
C MET A 1 -25.13 9.89 42.08
N ASN A 2 -25.88 8.83 41.78
CA ASN A 2 -25.72 7.53 42.44
C ASN A 2 -24.27 7.03 42.28
N PRO A 3 -23.60 6.58 43.38
CA PRO A 3 -22.19 6.14 43.32
C PRO A 3 -21.96 5.00 42.32
N LYS A 4 -22.96 4.15 42.10
CA LYS A 4 -22.91 3.09 41.09
C LYS A 4 -22.84 3.66 39.65
N ILE A 5 -23.64 4.71 39.40
CA ILE A 5 -23.61 5.37 38.05
C ILE A 5 -22.28 6.04 37.84
N LYS A 6 -21.72 6.71 38.86
CA LYS A 6 -20.39 7.35 38.76
C LYS A 6 -19.29 6.33 38.45
N LEU A 7 -19.30 5.18 39.12
CA LEU A 7 -18.33 4.11 38.89
C LEU A 7 -18.46 3.55 37.47
N LEU A 8 -19.68 3.33 37.00
CA LEU A 8 -19.95 2.81 35.65
C LEU A 8 -19.48 3.79 34.56
N THR A 9 -19.72 5.09 34.75
CA THR A 9 -19.22 6.15 33.83
C THR A 9 -17.70 6.20 33.80
N LEU A 10 -17.04 6.11 34.97
CA LEU A 10 -15.58 6.08 35.04
C LEU A 10 -15.00 4.86 34.32
N LEU A 11 -15.58 3.69 34.52
CA LEU A 11 -15.17 2.45 33.86
C LEU A 11 -15.33 2.57 32.32
N PHE A 12 -16.44 3.13 31.85
CA PHE A 12 -16.71 3.33 30.44
C PHE A 12 -15.69 4.28 29.80
N VAL A 13 -15.42 5.43 30.46
CA VAL A 13 -14.39 6.39 29.99
C VAL A 13 -13.00 5.73 29.94
N PHE A 14 -12.68 4.94 30.99
CA PHE A 14 -11.40 4.22 31.02
C PHE A 14 -11.25 3.23 29.86
N ILE A 15 -12.29 2.42 29.60
CA ILE A 15 -12.28 1.47 28.47
C ILE A 15 -12.12 2.19 27.14
N ILE A 16 -12.85 3.29 26.90
CA ILE A 16 -12.71 4.09 25.68
C ILE A 16 -11.28 4.63 25.55
N SER A 17 -10.73 5.21 26.61
CA SER A 17 -9.36 5.72 26.61
C SER A 17 -8.33 4.63 26.28
N LEU A 18 -8.51 3.44 26.83
CA LEU A 18 -7.65 2.28 26.56
C LEU A 18 -7.74 1.86 25.08
N CYS A 19 -8.95 1.78 24.53
CA CYS A 19 -9.15 1.44 23.12
C CYS A 19 -8.52 2.47 22.18
N LEU A 20 -8.68 3.77 22.46
CA LEU A 20 -8.07 4.84 21.67
C LEU A 20 -6.55 4.81 21.74
N SER A 21 -5.99 4.61 22.93
CA SER A 21 -4.54 4.51 23.12
C SER A 21 -3.95 3.30 22.41
N ALA A 22 -4.61 2.15 22.51
CA ALA A 22 -4.20 0.92 21.83
C ALA A 22 -4.24 1.10 20.29
N ASP A 23 -5.30 1.70 19.76
CA ASP A 23 -5.43 2.00 18.33
C ASP A 23 -4.32 2.93 17.82
N TYR A 24 -4.04 3.99 18.59
CA TYR A 24 -2.98 4.92 18.24
C TYR A 24 -1.59 4.26 18.23
N ILE A 25 -1.27 3.51 19.28
CA ILE A 25 0.02 2.81 19.40
C ILE A 25 0.17 1.79 18.26
N PHE A 26 -0.88 1.02 17.98
CA PHE A 26 -0.86 0.01 16.95
C PHE A 26 -0.72 0.62 15.55
N SER A 27 -1.48 1.67 15.25
CA SER A 27 -1.37 2.43 14.00
C SER A 27 0.05 3.01 13.83
N ALA A 28 0.60 3.60 14.90
CA ALA A 28 1.96 4.17 14.86
C ALA A 28 3.03 3.08 14.65
N CYS A 29 2.88 1.90 15.25
CA CYS A 29 3.77 0.78 14.99
C CYS A 29 3.76 0.37 13.52
N LEU A 30 2.59 0.24 12.90
CA LEU A 30 2.45 -0.17 11.52
C LEU A 30 2.98 0.87 10.53
N THR A 31 2.71 2.14 10.78
CA THR A 31 2.99 3.21 9.82
C THR A 31 4.41 3.77 9.96
N LYS A 32 4.96 3.86 11.16
CA LYS A 32 6.21 4.55 11.41
C LYS A 32 7.39 3.63 11.71
N THR A 33 7.16 2.53 12.43
CA THR A 33 8.26 1.71 12.95
C THR A 33 8.48 0.42 12.18
N THR A 34 7.46 -0.09 11.51
CA THR A 34 7.53 -1.38 10.82
C THR A 34 7.83 -1.17 9.33
N ARG A 35 9.12 -1.11 8.97
CA ARG A 35 9.56 -0.88 7.58
C ARG A 35 9.10 -1.95 6.59
N VAL A 36 8.78 -3.13 7.08
CA VAL A 36 8.27 -4.27 6.32
C VAL A 36 6.79 -4.11 5.99
N ALA A 37 6.04 -3.34 6.78
CA ALA A 37 4.62 -3.16 6.55
C ALA A 37 4.36 -2.26 5.34
N GLU A 38 3.48 -2.71 4.46
CA GLU A 38 3.02 -1.92 3.31
C GLU A 38 2.43 -0.56 3.75
N SER A 39 1.79 -0.51 4.92
CA SER A 39 1.28 0.74 5.52
C SER A 39 2.38 1.79 5.74
N ASN A 40 3.63 1.37 5.97
CA ASN A 40 4.75 2.31 6.11
C ASN A 40 5.04 3.04 4.78
N LYS A 41 4.96 2.35 3.63
CA LYS A 41 5.10 2.99 2.31
C LYS A 41 4.03 4.07 2.10
N ILE A 42 2.77 3.77 2.48
CA ILE A 42 1.67 4.74 2.37
C ILE A 42 1.91 5.93 3.31
N TYR A 43 2.31 5.67 4.56
CA TYR A 43 2.64 6.73 5.51
C TYR A 43 3.74 7.65 4.98
N ARG A 44 4.83 7.07 4.47
CA ARG A 44 5.93 7.81 3.85
C ARG A 44 5.42 8.68 2.69
N LEU A 45 4.60 8.11 1.82
CA LEU A 45 4.07 8.82 0.66
C LEU A 45 3.15 9.98 1.04
N THR A 46 2.31 9.80 2.07
CA THR A 46 1.28 10.78 2.45
C THR A 46 1.75 11.84 3.45
N ASN A 47 2.74 11.52 4.29
CA ASN A 47 3.13 12.37 5.42
C ASN A 47 4.56 12.89 5.35
N GLU A 48 5.41 12.31 4.50
CA GLU A 48 6.81 12.73 4.40
C GLU A 48 7.07 13.46 3.07
N GLN A 49 7.96 14.45 3.13
CA GLN A 49 8.41 15.17 1.93
C GLN A 49 9.87 14.82 1.65
N HIS A 50 10.09 14.09 0.56
CA HIS A 50 11.41 13.72 0.08
C HIS A 50 11.64 14.38 -1.29
N ASN A 51 12.10 15.62 -1.31
CA ASN A 51 12.14 16.47 -2.50
C ASN A 51 12.93 15.88 -3.67
N ASN A 52 14.01 15.16 -3.38
CA ASN A 52 14.88 14.55 -4.40
C ASN A 52 14.53 13.09 -4.71
N GLU A 53 13.47 12.56 -4.11
CA GLU A 53 13.09 11.16 -4.28
C GLU A 53 12.54 10.89 -5.67
N ILE A 54 13.02 9.80 -6.29
CA ILE A 54 12.52 9.23 -7.54
C ILE A 54 11.61 8.07 -7.17
N PRO A 55 10.28 8.26 -7.16
CA PRO A 55 9.36 7.22 -6.77
C PRO A 55 9.11 6.23 -7.91
N ILE A 56 9.01 4.94 -7.57
CA ILE A 56 8.60 3.87 -8.47
C ILE A 56 7.22 3.37 -8.02
N PHE A 57 6.26 3.35 -8.93
CA PHE A 57 4.92 2.82 -8.71
C PHE A 57 4.67 1.59 -9.58
N GLY A 58 3.80 0.71 -9.11
CA GLY A 58 3.38 -0.46 -9.85
C GLY A 58 2.97 -1.62 -8.94
N SER A 59 2.80 -2.79 -9.54
CA SER A 59 2.37 -3.99 -8.86
C SER A 59 3.53 -4.74 -8.15
N SER A 60 3.32 -6.02 -7.85
CA SER A 60 4.37 -6.91 -7.32
C SER A 60 5.62 -7.01 -8.22
N ARG A 61 5.49 -6.72 -9.51
CA ARG A 61 6.64 -6.64 -10.43
C ARG A 61 7.50 -5.44 -10.09
N ALA A 62 6.90 -4.27 -9.89
CA ALA A 62 7.62 -3.10 -9.43
C ALA A 62 8.29 -3.38 -8.09
N GLU A 63 7.53 -3.88 -7.11
CA GLU A 63 8.04 -4.15 -5.77
C GLU A 63 9.27 -5.06 -5.77
N LYS A 64 9.26 -6.12 -6.59
CA LYS A 64 10.30 -7.15 -6.59
C LYS A 64 11.32 -7.01 -7.72
N GLY A 65 11.03 -6.19 -8.72
CA GLY A 65 11.85 -6.09 -9.93
C GLY A 65 12.80 -4.90 -9.96
N TYR A 66 12.53 -3.86 -9.18
CA TYR A 66 13.34 -2.64 -9.22
C TYR A 66 14.18 -2.49 -7.95
N TYR A 67 15.48 -2.65 -8.11
CA TYR A 67 16.49 -2.38 -7.08
C TYR A 67 16.85 -0.90 -7.09
N CYS A 68 16.30 -0.15 -6.15
CA CYS A 68 16.54 1.28 -6.05
C CYS A 68 18.03 1.63 -5.96
N ASP A 69 18.82 0.88 -5.23
CA ASP A 69 20.25 1.12 -5.08
C ASP A 69 21.02 1.05 -6.41
N ASN A 70 20.52 0.26 -7.38
CA ASN A 70 21.11 0.16 -8.72
C ASN A 70 20.62 1.25 -9.69
N ILE A 71 19.52 1.94 -9.36
CA ILE A 71 18.91 2.97 -10.21
C ILE A 71 19.42 4.34 -9.79
N ASN A 72 19.21 4.70 -8.56
CA ASN A 72 19.60 5.99 -7.98
C ASN A 72 19.52 5.94 -6.46
N PRO A 73 20.46 6.51 -5.71
CA PRO A 73 20.43 6.54 -4.24
C PRO A 73 19.17 7.24 -3.67
N ASN A 74 18.54 8.12 -4.44
CA ASN A 74 17.30 8.79 -4.06
C ASN A 74 16.04 8.04 -4.53
N CYS A 75 16.16 6.85 -5.07
CA CYS A 75 15.02 6.05 -5.49
C CYS A 75 14.28 5.46 -4.29
N TYR A 76 12.94 5.39 -4.38
CA TYR A 76 12.11 4.65 -3.45
C TYR A 76 11.00 3.89 -4.17
N ASN A 77 10.83 2.62 -3.82
CA ASN A 77 9.90 1.72 -4.47
C ASN A 77 8.56 1.65 -3.71
N TYR A 78 7.54 2.28 -4.28
CA TYR A 78 6.15 2.26 -3.81
C TYR A 78 5.30 1.18 -4.50
N GLY A 79 5.91 0.19 -5.11
CA GLY A 79 5.21 -0.98 -5.65
C GLY A 79 4.56 -1.81 -4.54
N PHE A 80 3.40 -2.39 -4.84
CA PHE A 80 2.65 -3.24 -3.92
C PHE A 80 2.20 -4.53 -4.62
N PRO A 81 2.16 -5.67 -3.92
CA PRO A 81 1.66 -6.89 -4.52
C PRO A 81 0.16 -6.82 -4.79
N ASN A 82 -0.28 -7.45 -5.87
CA ASN A 82 -1.69 -7.59 -6.25
C ASN A 82 -2.45 -6.25 -6.38
N GLN A 83 -1.77 -5.19 -6.78
CA GLN A 83 -2.34 -3.86 -6.87
C GLN A 83 -2.98 -3.63 -8.25
N SER A 84 -4.21 -3.12 -8.24
CA SER A 84 -4.91 -2.61 -9.44
C SER A 84 -4.39 -1.22 -9.83
N PHE A 85 -4.71 -0.79 -11.05
CA PHE A 85 -4.39 0.55 -11.50
C PHE A 85 -5.03 1.64 -10.62
N ASP A 86 -6.26 1.44 -10.17
CA ASP A 86 -6.97 2.42 -9.32
C ASP A 86 -6.22 2.74 -8.03
N VAL A 87 -5.62 1.72 -7.42
CA VAL A 87 -4.79 1.90 -6.22
C VAL A 87 -3.51 2.63 -6.57
N THR A 88 -2.85 2.27 -7.68
CA THR A 88 -1.66 2.99 -8.15
C THR A 88 -1.99 4.44 -8.46
N ALA A 89 -3.14 4.71 -9.08
CA ALA A 89 -3.61 6.05 -9.36
C ALA A 89 -3.85 6.87 -8.08
N LEU A 90 -4.45 6.25 -7.05
CA LEU A 90 -4.59 6.88 -5.73
C LEU A 90 -3.23 7.28 -5.15
N LEU A 91 -2.26 6.36 -5.15
CA LEU A 91 -0.93 6.61 -4.60
C LEU A 91 -0.17 7.66 -5.43
N LEU A 92 -0.27 7.58 -6.75
CA LEU A 92 0.32 8.55 -7.66
C LEU A 92 -0.25 9.96 -7.43
N ASN A 93 -1.54 10.09 -7.14
CA ASN A 93 -2.17 11.37 -6.80
C ASN A 93 -1.55 12.00 -5.53
N PHE A 94 -1.14 11.23 -4.53
CA PHE A 94 -0.42 11.78 -3.38
C PHE A 94 0.94 12.33 -3.77
N GLU A 95 1.66 11.63 -4.64
CA GLU A 95 2.97 12.08 -5.11
C GLU A 95 2.85 13.33 -6.00
N LEU A 96 1.86 13.39 -6.87
CA LEU A 96 1.65 14.52 -7.78
C LEU A 96 1.22 15.82 -7.06
N LYS A 97 0.62 15.70 -5.88
CA LYS A 97 0.32 16.87 -5.02
C LYS A 97 1.57 17.49 -4.39
N LYS A 98 2.71 16.79 -4.41
CA LYS A 98 3.98 17.33 -3.89
C LYS A 98 4.61 18.23 -4.94
N ASN A 99 5.11 19.39 -4.53
CA ASN A 99 5.82 20.30 -5.43
C ASN A 99 7.23 19.79 -5.73
N LYS A 100 7.35 18.85 -6.68
CA LYS A 100 8.59 18.20 -7.08
C LYS A 100 8.73 18.19 -8.60
N THR A 101 9.98 18.13 -9.07
CA THR A 101 10.33 17.99 -10.49
C THR A 101 11.02 16.66 -10.82
N THR A 102 11.28 15.83 -9.79
CA THR A 102 11.92 14.52 -10.00
C THR A 102 11.06 13.61 -10.87
N PRO A 103 11.66 12.77 -11.71
CA PRO A 103 10.91 11.84 -12.55
C PRO A 103 10.15 10.80 -11.70
N ILE A 104 9.06 10.31 -12.26
CA ILE A 104 8.25 9.23 -11.69
C ILE A 104 8.39 8.02 -12.60
N ILE A 105 8.71 6.86 -12.02
CA ILE A 105 8.75 5.58 -12.74
C ILE A 105 7.45 4.83 -12.47
N ILE A 106 6.79 4.37 -13.53
CA ILE A 106 5.55 3.58 -13.42
C ILE A 106 5.75 2.26 -14.17
N ASP A 107 5.79 1.14 -13.42
CA ASP A 107 5.81 -0.19 -14.03
C ASP A 107 4.41 -0.57 -14.49
N ILE A 108 4.21 -0.53 -15.81
CA ILE A 108 2.94 -0.87 -16.45
C ILE A 108 2.96 -2.33 -16.92
N HIS A 109 1.96 -3.07 -16.51
CA HIS A 109 1.75 -4.45 -16.91
C HIS A 109 0.39 -4.58 -17.61
N HIS A 110 0.26 -5.51 -18.56
CA HIS A 110 -0.99 -5.72 -19.29
C HIS A 110 -2.20 -5.98 -18.37
N ASP A 111 -2.00 -6.76 -17.28
CA ASP A 111 -3.06 -7.03 -16.30
C ASP A 111 -3.46 -5.79 -15.48
N PHE A 112 -2.62 -4.75 -15.52
CA PHE A 112 -2.82 -3.51 -14.78
C PHE A 112 -4.06 -2.75 -15.24
N PHE A 113 -4.38 -2.86 -16.52
CA PHE A 113 -5.54 -2.21 -17.15
C PHE A 113 -6.74 -3.14 -17.31
N GLN A 114 -6.66 -4.38 -16.87
CA GLN A 114 -7.80 -5.29 -16.92
C GLN A 114 -8.79 -4.97 -15.81
N HIS A 115 -10.00 -4.62 -16.20
CA HIS A 115 -11.12 -4.49 -15.26
C HIS A 115 -11.35 -5.84 -14.59
N ASN A 116 -11.25 -5.94 -13.29
CA ASN A 116 -11.37 -7.14 -12.45
C ASN A 116 -10.13 -8.02 -12.29
N ALA A 117 -8.98 -7.72 -12.88
CA ALA A 117 -7.79 -8.56 -12.67
C ALA A 117 -7.36 -8.58 -11.19
N TYR A 118 -7.54 -7.47 -10.47
CA TYR A 118 -7.16 -7.32 -9.05
C TYR A 118 -8.15 -6.46 -8.30
N THR A 119 -9.31 -7.03 -7.97
CA THR A 119 -10.26 -6.36 -7.05
C THR A 119 -9.87 -6.48 -5.58
N ASN A 120 -8.77 -7.18 -5.28
CA ASN A 120 -8.33 -7.42 -3.93
C ASN A 120 -7.43 -6.27 -3.44
N ILE A 121 -8.10 -5.17 -3.05
CA ILE A 121 -7.44 -4.18 -2.19
C ILE A 121 -7.11 -4.91 -0.88
N ASN A 122 -5.82 -5.00 -0.54
CA ASN A 122 -5.40 -5.48 0.78
C ASN A 122 -5.84 -4.45 1.83
N LEU A 123 -7.06 -4.60 2.32
CA LEU A 123 -7.67 -3.63 3.23
C LEU A 123 -6.80 -3.38 4.47
N ALA A 124 -6.11 -4.41 4.95
CA ALA A 124 -5.21 -4.29 6.09
C ALA A 124 -4.21 -3.14 5.90
N THR A 125 -3.61 -3.01 4.72
CA THR A 125 -2.62 -1.96 4.42
C THR A 125 -3.16 -0.55 4.64
N TYR A 126 -4.46 -0.34 4.44
CA TYR A 126 -5.11 0.98 4.45
C TYR A 126 -5.85 1.32 5.74
N LEU A 127 -6.21 0.32 6.56
CA LEU A 127 -6.97 0.55 7.81
C LEU A 127 -6.33 1.58 8.77
N PRO A 128 -5.00 1.67 8.91
CA PRO A 128 -4.39 2.71 9.75
C PRO A 128 -4.74 4.14 9.35
N PHE A 129 -5.15 4.35 8.09
CA PHE A 129 -5.44 5.66 7.51
C PHE A 129 -6.93 6.01 7.48
N VAL A 130 -7.81 5.07 7.80
CA VAL A 130 -9.26 5.33 7.92
C VAL A 130 -9.48 6.38 9.02
N ASN A 131 -10.25 7.42 8.73
CA ASN A 131 -10.49 8.61 9.56
C ASN A 131 -9.29 9.58 9.72
N THR A 132 -8.13 9.27 9.16
CA THR A 132 -6.95 10.15 9.24
C THR A 132 -6.50 10.67 7.88
N ASN A 133 -6.99 10.03 6.80
CA ASN A 133 -6.74 10.46 5.43
C ASN A 133 -8.02 10.32 4.59
N ASP A 134 -8.65 11.45 4.31
CA ASP A 134 -9.96 11.49 3.62
C ASP A 134 -9.91 10.86 2.23
N SER A 135 -8.81 11.04 1.48
CA SER A 135 -8.68 10.46 0.14
C SER A 135 -8.64 8.93 0.17
N ILE A 136 -7.97 8.34 1.16
CA ILE A 136 -7.92 6.88 1.35
C ILE A 136 -9.29 6.40 1.82
N THR A 137 -9.90 7.06 2.78
CA THR A 137 -11.23 6.69 3.29
C THR A 137 -12.26 6.71 2.16
N ALA A 138 -12.34 7.81 1.40
CA ALA A 138 -13.25 7.93 0.27
C ALA A 138 -13.02 6.85 -0.81
N PHE A 139 -11.77 6.55 -1.11
CA PHE A 139 -11.43 5.49 -2.06
C PHE A 139 -11.93 4.11 -1.59
N LEU A 140 -11.76 3.79 -0.31
CA LEU A 140 -12.24 2.52 0.26
C LEU A 140 -13.76 2.45 0.31
N GLU A 141 -14.44 3.56 0.59
CA GLU A 141 -15.92 3.67 0.56
C GLU A 141 -16.48 3.45 -0.85
N GLN A 142 -15.92 4.14 -1.85
CA GLN A 142 -16.31 4.00 -3.27
C GLN A 142 -16.16 2.55 -3.76
N ASN A 143 -15.18 1.83 -3.23
CA ASN A 143 -14.97 0.42 -3.53
C ASN A 143 -15.71 -0.55 -2.60
N ASN A 144 -16.64 -0.06 -1.74
CA ASN A 144 -17.42 -0.85 -0.79
C ASN A 144 -16.56 -1.75 0.12
N ARG A 145 -15.38 -1.27 0.54
CA ARG A 145 -14.43 -2.03 1.37
C ARG A 145 -14.61 -1.79 2.85
N LEU A 146 -15.23 -0.68 3.24
CA LEU A 146 -15.41 -0.33 4.64
C LEU A 146 -16.72 -0.89 5.20
N LYS A 147 -16.63 -1.30 6.46
CA LYS A 147 -17.77 -1.69 7.30
C LYS A 147 -17.85 -0.73 8.48
N PRO A 148 -19.01 -0.58 9.16
CA PRO A 148 -19.16 0.39 10.26
C PRO A 148 -18.09 0.28 11.36
N TYR A 149 -17.64 -0.93 11.69
CA TYR A 149 -16.63 -1.12 12.73
C TYR A 149 -15.21 -0.64 12.31
N HIS A 150 -14.93 -0.46 11.02
CA HIS A 150 -13.64 0.08 10.56
C HIS A 150 -13.45 1.56 10.94
N TYR A 151 -14.53 2.27 11.24
CA TYR A 151 -14.47 3.66 11.73
C TYR A 151 -14.25 3.76 13.24
N ILE A 152 -14.35 2.64 13.96
CA ILE A 152 -14.22 2.61 15.42
C ILE A 152 -12.77 2.30 15.78
N PRO A 153 -12.10 3.19 16.53
CA PRO A 153 -10.74 2.95 17.03
C PRO A 153 -10.63 1.62 17.80
N GLY A 154 -9.59 0.85 17.49
CA GLY A 154 -9.38 -0.49 18.03
C GLY A 154 -10.17 -1.58 17.33
N ALA A 155 -11.44 -1.35 16.99
CA ALA A 155 -12.25 -2.32 16.27
C ALA A 155 -11.90 -2.43 14.78
N ARG A 156 -11.30 -1.38 14.19
CA ARG A 156 -10.92 -1.34 12.77
C ARG A 156 -10.00 -2.49 12.34
N TYR A 157 -9.20 -3.01 13.26
CA TYR A 157 -8.25 -4.09 13.00
C TYR A 157 -8.80 -5.49 13.20
N PHE A 158 -10.08 -5.60 13.58
CA PHE A 158 -10.71 -6.88 13.85
C PHE A 158 -10.70 -7.78 12.62
N GLY A 159 -10.19 -9.01 12.77
CA GLY A 159 -10.05 -9.97 11.67
C GLY A 159 -8.74 -9.84 10.87
N TYR A 160 -7.89 -8.85 11.15
CA TYR A 160 -6.64 -8.61 10.42
C TYR A 160 -5.38 -8.76 11.29
N TYR A 161 -5.48 -9.28 12.49
CA TYR A 161 -4.36 -9.34 13.45
C TYR A 161 -3.14 -10.08 12.90
N THR A 162 -3.34 -11.18 12.18
CA THR A 162 -2.23 -11.94 11.59
C THR A 162 -1.48 -11.12 10.54
N ALA A 163 -2.20 -10.39 9.69
CA ALA A 163 -1.61 -9.53 8.67
C ALA A 163 -0.74 -8.38 9.25
N TYR A 164 -0.95 -8.04 10.52
CA TYR A 164 -0.20 -6.99 11.19
C TYR A 164 0.89 -7.51 12.11
N LEU A 165 0.63 -8.60 12.82
CA LEU A 165 1.61 -9.16 13.76
C LEU A 165 2.81 -9.76 13.02
N GLU A 166 2.57 -10.41 11.89
CA GLU A 166 3.65 -11.01 11.10
C GLU A 166 4.72 -9.97 10.70
N PRO A 167 4.41 -8.84 10.03
CA PRO A 167 5.40 -7.82 9.71
C PRO A 167 6.10 -7.23 10.95
N ILE A 168 5.38 -7.05 12.06
CA ILE A 168 5.98 -6.53 13.30
C ILE A 168 7.00 -7.50 13.87
N VAL A 169 6.65 -8.78 13.89
CA VAL A 169 7.54 -9.86 14.37
C VAL A 169 8.74 -10.00 13.45
N GLU A 170 8.54 -10.08 12.14
CA GLU A 170 9.61 -10.16 11.15
C GLU A 170 10.57 -8.97 11.23
N ASN A 171 10.04 -7.76 11.36
CA ASN A 171 10.86 -6.56 11.49
C ASN A 171 11.75 -6.58 12.74
N LYS A 172 11.25 -7.14 13.84
CA LYS A 172 12.02 -7.26 15.10
C LYS A 172 13.03 -8.42 15.09
N MET A 173 12.63 -9.56 14.54
CA MET A 173 13.42 -10.79 14.63
C MET A 173 14.34 -11.00 13.44
N LYS A 174 14.30 -10.15 12.41
CA LYS A 174 15.01 -10.34 11.14
C LYS A 174 14.84 -11.75 10.58
N ILE A 175 13.65 -12.32 10.78
CA ILE A 175 13.31 -13.66 10.33
C ILE A 175 12.86 -13.54 8.87
N GLY A 176 13.53 -14.25 8.00
CA GLY A 176 13.17 -14.34 6.59
C GLY A 176 14.37 -14.13 5.66
N ASN A 177 14.26 -14.67 4.45
CA ASN A 177 15.28 -14.51 3.40
C ASN A 177 14.98 -13.30 2.49
N ALA A 178 14.05 -12.45 2.87
CA ALA A 178 13.69 -11.27 2.11
C ALA A 178 14.45 -10.04 2.62
N LEU A 179 15.04 -9.30 1.69
CA LEU A 179 15.69 -8.03 1.97
C LEU A 179 14.71 -6.90 1.59
N TYR A 180 14.43 -6.03 2.56
CA TYR A 180 13.58 -4.85 2.36
C TYR A 180 14.49 -3.63 2.23
N LEU A 181 14.75 -3.22 0.98
CA LEU A 181 15.64 -2.09 0.67
C LEU A 181 14.87 -1.02 -0.10
N ASN A 182 14.83 0.20 0.46
CA ASN A 182 14.19 1.35 -0.18
C ASN A 182 12.79 1.04 -0.75
N GLY A 183 11.95 0.36 0.04
CA GLY A 183 10.59 -0.02 -0.32
C GLY A 183 10.44 -1.28 -1.17
N GLY A 184 11.50 -1.77 -1.78
CA GLY A 184 11.50 -3.03 -2.53
C GLY A 184 11.64 -4.25 -1.62
N VAL A 185 11.14 -5.40 -2.07
CA VAL A 185 11.26 -6.69 -1.39
C VAL A 185 12.07 -7.64 -2.27
N PHE A 186 13.19 -8.12 -1.75
CA PHE A 186 14.07 -9.01 -2.49
C PHE A 186 14.17 -10.36 -1.80
N ASP A 187 13.75 -11.39 -2.51
CA ASP A 187 13.89 -12.77 -2.06
C ASP A 187 15.28 -13.27 -2.47
N THR A 188 16.08 -13.65 -1.48
CA THR A 188 17.41 -14.22 -1.71
C THR A 188 17.37 -15.69 -2.14
N LYS A 189 16.19 -16.30 -2.13
CA LYS A 189 16.05 -17.69 -2.61
C LYS A 189 16.24 -17.76 -4.12
N LYS A 190 17.18 -18.57 -4.57
CA LYS A 190 17.32 -18.90 -5.99
C LYS A 190 16.03 -19.55 -6.49
N GLY A 191 15.42 -18.97 -7.51
CA GLY A 191 14.25 -19.55 -8.15
C GLY A 191 14.58 -20.93 -8.70
N ASP A 192 13.69 -21.91 -8.47
CA ASP A 192 13.81 -23.23 -9.11
C ASP A 192 13.52 -23.07 -10.62
N SER A 193 14.50 -23.45 -11.44
CA SER A 193 14.38 -23.39 -12.90
C SER A 193 13.15 -24.13 -13.45
N ARG A 194 12.73 -25.23 -12.79
CA ARG A 194 11.52 -25.98 -13.18
C ARG A 194 10.24 -25.17 -12.94
N SER A 195 10.18 -24.43 -11.86
CA SER A 195 9.02 -23.57 -11.57
C SER A 195 8.93 -22.39 -12.55
N ILE A 196 10.05 -21.87 -13.00
CA ILE A 196 10.13 -20.82 -14.01
C ILE A 196 9.66 -21.35 -15.36
N GLN A 197 10.18 -22.51 -15.78
CA GLN A 197 9.79 -23.14 -17.06
C GLN A 197 8.29 -23.45 -17.07
N LYS A 198 7.74 -24.04 -16.02
CA LYS A 198 6.30 -24.32 -15.90
C LYS A 198 5.43 -23.04 -16.00
N ARG A 199 5.92 -21.93 -15.48
CA ARG A 199 5.23 -20.62 -15.61
C ARG A 199 5.27 -20.09 -17.03
N ILE A 200 6.39 -20.27 -17.73
CA ILE A 200 6.54 -19.89 -19.13
C ILE A 200 5.59 -20.71 -19.99
N ASP A 201 5.59 -22.02 -19.85
CA ASP A 201 4.75 -22.94 -20.61
C ASP A 201 3.26 -22.62 -20.39
N ASN A 202 2.83 -22.44 -19.15
CA ASN A 202 1.45 -22.04 -18.81
C ASN A 202 1.03 -20.67 -19.37
N ARG A 203 1.98 -19.78 -19.69
CA ARG A 203 1.67 -18.49 -20.29
C ARG A 203 1.62 -18.54 -21.81
N LEU A 204 2.46 -19.37 -22.41
CA LEU A 204 2.47 -19.57 -23.88
C LEU A 204 1.21 -20.25 -24.39
N ASP A 205 0.62 -21.16 -23.58
CA ASP A 205 -0.63 -21.87 -23.92
C ASP A 205 -1.89 -20.99 -23.79
N LYS A 206 -1.82 -19.87 -23.08
CA LYS A 206 -2.96 -18.97 -22.95
C LYS A 206 -2.92 -17.94 -24.08
N LYS A 207 -3.87 -18.02 -25.00
CA LYS A 207 -4.21 -16.89 -25.89
C LYS A 207 -4.68 -15.74 -25.02
N LEU A 208 -3.78 -14.81 -24.72
CA LEU A 208 -4.10 -13.61 -23.94
C LEU A 208 -4.83 -12.63 -24.88
N SER A 209 -6.15 -12.53 -24.71
CA SER A 209 -6.90 -11.43 -25.30
C SER A 209 -6.80 -10.25 -24.35
N PHE A 210 -6.21 -9.15 -24.81
CA PHE A 210 -6.10 -7.92 -24.00
C PHE A 210 -7.27 -7.00 -24.34
N THR A 211 -8.04 -6.67 -23.32
CA THR A 211 -8.96 -5.54 -23.40
C THR A 211 -8.46 -4.47 -22.44
N ILE A 212 -7.82 -3.43 -22.98
CA ILE A 212 -7.51 -2.24 -22.18
C ILE A 212 -8.85 -1.57 -21.88
N THR A 213 -9.17 -1.38 -20.61
CA THR A 213 -10.35 -0.61 -20.26
C THR A 213 -10.09 0.86 -20.61
N SER A 214 -11.01 1.45 -21.36
CA SER A 214 -10.96 2.87 -21.74
C SER A 214 -10.83 3.79 -20.52
N GLU A 215 -11.35 3.36 -19.37
CA GLU A 215 -11.32 4.15 -18.13
C GLU A 215 -9.94 4.23 -17.51
N SER A 216 -9.20 3.13 -17.40
CA SER A 216 -7.84 3.14 -16.84
C SER A 216 -6.87 3.93 -17.74
N ASP A 217 -7.00 3.82 -19.07
CA ASP A 217 -6.22 4.62 -20.02
C ASP A 217 -6.53 6.11 -19.88
N LYS A 218 -7.81 6.46 -19.73
CA LYS A 218 -8.25 7.83 -19.52
C LYS A 218 -7.73 8.41 -18.20
N GLN A 219 -7.78 7.65 -17.13
CA GLN A 219 -7.24 8.06 -15.83
C GLN A 219 -5.72 8.29 -15.91
N LEU A 220 -4.97 7.39 -16.55
CA LEU A 220 -3.53 7.56 -16.73
C LEU A 220 -3.22 8.83 -17.54
N LYS A 221 -3.92 9.05 -18.64
CA LYS A 221 -3.76 10.27 -19.45
C LYS A 221 -4.10 11.52 -18.65
N GLN A 222 -5.15 11.52 -17.85
CA GLN A 222 -5.50 12.63 -16.97
C GLN A 222 -4.41 12.94 -15.96
N LEU A 223 -3.84 11.92 -15.31
CA LEU A 223 -2.75 12.06 -14.34
C LEU A 223 -1.50 12.68 -14.99
N ILE A 224 -1.14 12.23 -16.19
CA ILE A 224 0.01 12.77 -16.93
C ILE A 224 -0.25 14.23 -17.34
N THR A 225 -1.41 14.52 -17.91
CA THR A 225 -1.74 15.87 -18.40
C THR A 225 -1.96 16.89 -17.29
N SER A 226 -2.41 16.45 -16.11
CA SER A 226 -2.56 17.33 -14.94
C SER A 226 -1.24 17.73 -14.28
N SER A 227 -0.12 17.14 -14.69
CA SER A 227 1.20 17.37 -14.09
C SER A 227 2.27 17.56 -15.18
N PRO A 228 2.19 18.64 -15.99
CA PRO A 228 3.04 18.86 -17.15
C PRO A 228 4.54 19.02 -16.79
N ASP A 229 4.82 19.47 -15.55
CA ASP A 229 6.19 19.67 -15.06
C ASP A 229 6.86 18.39 -14.54
N ARG A 230 6.14 17.28 -14.53
CA ARG A 230 6.65 15.97 -14.06
C ARG A 230 7.00 15.09 -15.26
N LYS A 231 8.20 14.52 -15.22
CA LYS A 231 8.63 13.52 -16.20
C LYS A 231 8.17 12.14 -15.76
N PHE A 232 7.45 11.44 -16.62
CA PHE A 232 7.03 10.06 -16.43
C PHE A 232 7.93 9.11 -17.26
N ILE A 233 8.30 7.98 -16.65
CA ILE A 233 9.07 6.90 -17.26
C ILE A 233 8.23 5.62 -17.13
N PHE A 234 7.99 4.94 -18.26
CA PHE A 234 7.17 3.74 -18.34
C PHE A 234 8.01 2.53 -18.72
#